data_16cf25d3120e88cde418bf2581a9ca26
#
_entry.id   16cf25d3120e88cde418bf2581a9ca26
#
_cell.length_a   1.000
_cell.length_b   1.000
_cell.length_c   1.000
_cell.angle_alpha   90.00
_cell.angle_beta   90.00
_cell.angle_gamma   90.00
#
_symmetry.space_group_name_H-M   'P 1'
#
loop_
_entity.id
_entity.type
_entity.pdbx_description
1 polymer ?
#
loop_
_entity_poly.entity_id
_entity_poly.type
_entity_poly.pdbx_seq_one_letter_code
_entity_poly.pdbx_strand_id
1 'polypeptide(L)'
;MKQTVKITLCGILAALSAVFMLLSYFPYLTYAVPAVAGLLIMVAVIEAGYKWALGAYAAASVLVFLFAEPEGKLLYICFFGYYPILKAVFDRRKSRIVEWFLKLAVFNAAIIAVYAVFARLFGVSLEEFGELGKYSEYIFLLLGNAVFVLYDIAVSRSAAVYMHM
;
A
#
# COMPACT_ATOMS: atom_id res chain seq x y z
N MET A 1 -14.69 15.35 -15.80
CA MET A 1 -14.16 16.31 -14.81
C MET A 1 -13.09 17.17 -15.45
N LYS A 2 -13.10 18.52 -15.23
CA LYS A 2 -12.08 19.45 -15.79
C LYS A 2 -10.70 19.13 -15.19
N GLN A 3 -9.60 19.38 -15.94
CA GLN A 3 -8.25 19.08 -15.49
C GLN A 3 -7.89 19.75 -14.16
N THR A 4 -8.28 21.01 -13.99
CA THR A 4 -8.06 21.76 -12.74
C THR A 4 -8.64 21.05 -11.52
N VAL A 5 -9.88 20.53 -11.63
CA VAL A 5 -10.55 19.80 -10.55
C VAL A 5 -9.82 18.51 -10.20
N LYS A 6 -9.28 17.80 -11.21
CA LYS A 6 -8.48 16.59 -10.97
C LYS A 6 -7.19 16.88 -10.22
N ILE A 7 -6.49 17.97 -10.60
CA ILE A 7 -5.25 18.41 -9.93
C ILE A 7 -5.54 18.74 -8.47
N THR A 8 -6.57 19.56 -8.22
CA THR A 8 -6.94 19.97 -6.86
C THR A 8 -7.32 18.76 -6.00
N LEU A 9 -8.16 17.87 -6.53
CA LEU A 9 -8.58 16.66 -5.81
C LEU A 9 -7.38 15.76 -5.49
N CYS A 10 -6.53 15.48 -6.48
CA CYS A 10 -5.34 14.66 -6.28
C CYS A 10 -4.36 15.29 -5.29
N GLY A 11 -4.21 16.63 -5.30
CA GLY A 11 -3.39 17.34 -4.33
C GLY A 11 -3.93 17.22 -2.90
N ILE A 12 -5.24 17.39 -2.71
CA ILE A 12 -5.90 17.23 -1.41
C ILE A 12 -5.75 15.79 -0.90
N LEU A 13 -6.01 14.79 -1.75
CA LEU A 13 -5.91 13.39 -1.37
C LEU A 13 -4.46 12.99 -1.05
N ALA A 14 -3.48 13.52 -1.79
CA ALA A 14 -2.06 13.30 -1.51
C ALA A 14 -1.66 13.90 -0.15
N ALA A 15 -2.06 15.14 0.12
CA ALA A 15 -1.80 15.81 1.40
C ALA A 15 -2.48 15.07 2.56
N LEU A 16 -3.74 14.67 2.39
CA LEU A 16 -4.48 13.93 3.40
C LEU A 16 -3.85 12.56 3.68
N SER A 17 -3.41 11.85 2.63
CA SER A 17 -2.69 10.58 2.76
C SER A 17 -1.40 10.76 3.56
N ALA A 18 -0.62 11.82 3.30
CA ALA A 18 0.59 12.13 4.04
C ALA A 18 0.30 12.48 5.51
N VAL A 19 -0.75 13.26 5.78
CA VAL A 19 -1.18 13.60 7.16
C VAL A 19 -1.60 12.34 7.91
N PHE A 20 -2.37 11.45 7.28
CA PHE A 20 -2.72 10.16 7.88
C PHE A 20 -1.47 9.35 8.24
N MET A 21 -0.45 9.37 7.39
CA MET A 21 0.80 8.65 7.64
C MET A 21 1.57 9.16 8.88
N LEU A 22 1.31 10.37 9.39
CA LEU A 22 1.88 10.83 10.66
C LEU A 22 1.34 10.04 11.86
N LEU A 23 0.16 9.43 11.75
CA LEU A 23 -0.38 8.56 12.79
C LEU A 23 0.43 7.25 12.95
N SER A 24 1.32 6.92 12.00
CA SER A 24 2.20 5.75 12.12
C SER A 24 3.20 5.83 13.27
N TYR A 25 3.42 7.03 13.84
CA TYR A 25 4.23 7.21 15.05
C TYR A 25 3.56 6.64 16.32
N PHE A 26 2.27 6.37 16.30
CA PHE A 26 1.60 5.73 17.44
C PHE A 26 1.85 4.22 17.42
N PRO A 27 2.28 3.62 18.55
CA PRO A 27 2.44 2.17 18.67
C PRO A 27 1.16 1.44 18.22
N TYR A 28 1.32 0.32 17.56
CA TYR A 28 0.24 -0.52 16.99
C TYR A 28 -0.45 0.02 15.73
N LEU A 29 -0.30 1.32 15.38
CA LEU A 29 -0.89 1.89 14.17
C LEU A 29 0.05 1.85 12.97
N THR A 30 1.35 1.61 13.16
CA THR A 30 2.40 1.60 12.14
C THR A 30 2.05 0.76 10.91
N TYR A 31 1.39 -0.39 11.10
CA TYR A 31 1.01 -1.29 10.00
C TYR A 31 -0.38 -1.00 9.42
N ALA A 32 -1.31 -0.50 10.22
CA ALA A 32 -2.68 -0.21 9.78
C ALA A 32 -2.79 1.10 9.01
N VAL A 33 -2.08 2.13 9.45
CA VAL A 33 -2.13 3.48 8.86
C VAL A 33 -1.74 3.51 7.39
N PRO A 34 -0.66 2.84 6.92
CA PRO A 34 -0.34 2.80 5.50
C PRO A 34 -1.45 2.22 4.63
N ALA A 35 -2.17 1.20 5.14
CA ALA A 35 -3.29 0.60 4.44
C ALA A 35 -4.46 1.59 4.30
N VAL A 36 -4.80 2.32 5.36
CA VAL A 36 -5.85 3.37 5.34
C VAL A 36 -5.43 4.52 4.43
N ALA A 37 -4.19 4.98 4.51
CA ALA A 37 -3.67 6.03 3.64
C ALA A 37 -3.72 5.62 2.16
N GLY A 38 -3.52 4.34 1.85
CA GLY A 38 -3.69 3.78 0.50
C GLY A 38 -5.14 3.89 -0.01
N LEU A 39 -6.16 3.80 0.85
CA LEU A 39 -7.56 3.97 0.44
C LEU A 39 -7.83 5.38 -0.09
N LEU A 40 -7.12 6.40 0.35
CA LEU A 40 -7.25 7.76 -0.20
C LEU A 40 -6.74 7.81 -1.65
N ILE A 41 -5.69 7.06 -1.96
CA ILE A 41 -5.23 6.91 -3.35
C ILE A 41 -6.24 6.13 -4.20
N MET A 42 -6.96 5.16 -3.62
CA MET A 42 -8.08 4.49 -4.29
C MET A 42 -9.17 5.50 -4.72
N VAL A 43 -9.52 6.45 -3.86
CA VAL A 43 -10.47 7.52 -4.21
C VAL A 43 -9.95 8.34 -5.39
N ALA A 44 -8.65 8.68 -5.41
CA ALA A 44 -8.04 9.36 -6.56
C ALA A 44 -8.15 8.53 -7.85
N VAL A 45 -8.02 7.18 -7.76
CA VAL A 45 -8.19 6.28 -8.92
C VAL A 45 -9.62 6.34 -9.46
N ILE A 46 -10.62 6.31 -8.58
CA ILE A 46 -12.03 6.32 -8.96
C ILE A 46 -12.41 7.65 -9.59
N GLU A 47 -12.05 8.78 -8.98
CA GLU A 47 -12.48 10.12 -9.39
C GLU A 47 -11.69 10.68 -10.56
N ALA A 48 -10.35 10.56 -10.52
CA ALA A 48 -9.48 11.20 -11.49
C ALA A 48 -8.89 10.22 -12.52
N GLY A 49 -8.90 8.92 -12.21
CA GLY A 49 -8.32 7.86 -13.01
C GLY A 49 -6.87 7.55 -12.65
N TYR A 50 -6.39 6.37 -13.07
CA TYR A 50 -5.12 5.79 -12.64
C TYR A 50 -3.89 6.68 -12.92
N LYS A 51 -3.88 7.45 -14.01
CA LYS A 51 -2.75 8.35 -14.35
C LYS A 51 -2.60 9.49 -13.34
N TRP A 52 -3.72 10.09 -12.95
CA TRP A 52 -3.73 11.18 -11.96
C TRP A 52 -3.48 10.66 -10.54
N ALA A 53 -4.02 9.49 -10.23
CA ALA A 53 -3.76 8.82 -8.97
C ALA A 53 -2.27 8.46 -8.79
N LEU A 54 -1.56 8.11 -9.88
CA LEU A 54 -0.11 7.89 -9.84
C LEU A 54 0.63 9.19 -9.45
N GLY A 55 0.20 10.33 -9.99
CA GLY A 55 0.72 11.64 -9.58
C GLY A 55 0.45 11.96 -8.11
N ALA A 56 -0.77 11.68 -7.63
CA ALA A 56 -1.13 11.84 -6.22
C ALA A 56 -0.29 10.94 -5.30
N TYR A 57 -0.11 9.67 -5.68
CA TYR A 57 0.76 8.73 -4.97
C TYR A 57 2.21 9.22 -4.92
N ALA A 58 2.77 9.68 -6.06
CA ALA A 58 4.14 10.18 -6.10
C ALA A 58 4.33 11.40 -5.17
N ALA A 59 3.40 12.37 -5.20
CA ALA A 59 3.42 13.53 -4.31
C ALA A 59 3.30 13.12 -2.83
N ALA A 60 2.35 12.23 -2.51
CA ALA A 60 2.20 11.70 -1.15
C ALA A 60 3.46 10.95 -0.69
N SER A 61 4.07 10.15 -1.57
CA SER A 61 5.27 9.37 -1.24
C SER A 61 6.47 10.26 -0.88
N VAL A 62 6.64 11.40 -1.55
CA VAL A 62 7.68 12.39 -1.20
C VAL A 62 7.44 12.93 0.21
N LEU A 63 6.22 13.33 0.53
CA LEU A 63 5.88 13.85 1.86
C LEU A 63 6.02 12.76 2.93
N VAL A 64 5.54 11.56 2.66
CA VAL A 64 5.65 10.40 3.56
C VAL A 64 7.12 10.05 3.80
N PHE A 65 7.96 10.08 2.78
CA PHE A 65 9.39 9.82 2.93
C PHE A 65 10.07 10.80 3.88
N LEU A 66 9.67 12.08 3.84
CA LEU A 66 10.26 13.13 4.68
C LEU A 66 9.75 13.08 6.12
N PHE A 67 8.46 12.80 6.34
CA PHE A 67 7.80 13.08 7.62
C PHE A 67 7.29 11.84 8.36
N ALA A 68 7.07 10.70 7.70
CA ALA A 68 6.50 9.54 8.36
C ALA A 68 7.55 8.66 9.07
N GLU A 69 7.06 7.80 9.94
CA GLU A 69 7.85 6.82 10.69
C GLU A 69 8.55 5.82 9.71
N PRO A 70 9.81 5.38 9.98
CA PRO A 70 10.60 4.55 9.05
C PRO A 70 9.92 3.29 8.54
N GLU A 71 9.27 2.51 9.40
CA GLU A 71 8.60 1.27 9.00
C GLU A 71 7.36 1.55 8.18
N GLY A 72 6.50 2.46 8.66
CA GLY A 72 5.27 2.86 8.00
C GLY A 72 5.52 3.46 6.61
N LYS A 73 6.57 4.30 6.46
CA LYS A 73 6.90 4.89 5.15
C LYS A 73 7.32 3.84 4.12
N LEU A 74 8.10 2.82 4.53
CA LEU A 74 8.50 1.74 3.63
C LEU A 74 7.29 0.93 3.17
N LEU A 75 6.40 0.58 4.09
CA LEU A 75 5.17 -0.14 3.77
C LEU A 75 4.27 0.65 2.81
N TYR A 76 4.12 1.97 3.05
CA TYR A 76 3.32 2.82 2.18
C TYR A 76 3.94 2.94 0.78
N ILE A 77 5.20 3.33 0.70
CA ILE A 77 5.89 3.57 -0.57
C ILE A 77 6.08 2.27 -1.36
N CYS A 78 6.46 1.17 -0.69
CA CYS A 78 6.74 -0.08 -1.38
C CYS A 78 5.49 -0.90 -1.72
N PHE A 79 4.33 -0.61 -1.11
CA PHE A 79 3.14 -1.41 -1.36
C PHE A 79 1.82 -0.63 -1.25
N PHE A 80 1.40 -0.21 -0.06
CA PHE A 80 0.02 0.25 0.19
C PHE A 80 -0.37 1.47 -0.63
N GLY A 81 0.56 2.38 -0.91
CA GLY A 81 0.28 3.62 -1.62
C GLY A 81 -0.05 3.40 -3.11
N TYR A 82 0.68 2.53 -3.80
CA TYR A 82 0.43 2.30 -5.24
C TYR A 82 -0.48 1.10 -5.52
N TYR A 83 -0.68 0.21 -4.56
CA TYR A 83 -1.46 -1.01 -4.77
C TYR A 83 -2.88 -0.75 -5.34
N PRO A 84 -3.66 0.23 -4.84
CA PRO A 84 -4.98 0.53 -5.39
C PRO A 84 -4.95 0.92 -6.88
N ILE A 85 -3.85 1.54 -7.34
CA ILE A 85 -3.64 1.90 -8.75
C ILE A 85 -3.43 0.64 -9.59
N LEU A 86 -2.53 -0.25 -9.13
CA LEU A 86 -2.27 -1.53 -9.80
C LEU A 86 -3.51 -2.42 -9.81
N LYS A 87 -4.22 -2.48 -8.68
CA LYS A 87 -5.47 -3.22 -8.57
C LYS A 87 -6.47 -2.77 -9.63
N ALA A 88 -6.69 -1.47 -9.80
CA ALA A 88 -7.60 -0.96 -10.83
C ALA A 88 -7.20 -1.34 -12.26
N VAL A 89 -5.90 -1.60 -12.50
CA VAL A 89 -5.40 -2.11 -13.79
C VAL A 89 -5.59 -3.62 -13.90
N PHE A 90 -5.34 -4.35 -12.81
CA PHE A 90 -5.44 -5.81 -12.79
C PHE A 90 -6.89 -6.29 -12.85
N ASP A 91 -7.81 -5.65 -12.15
CA ASP A 91 -9.24 -5.97 -12.14
C ASP A 91 -9.90 -5.82 -13.52
N ARG A 92 -9.24 -5.15 -14.48
CA ARG A 92 -9.68 -5.08 -15.89
C ARG A 92 -9.34 -6.33 -16.69
N ARG A 93 -8.57 -7.27 -16.15
CA ARG A 93 -8.21 -8.50 -16.86
C ARG A 93 -9.39 -9.48 -16.93
N LYS A 94 -9.52 -10.14 -18.08
CA LYS A 94 -10.61 -11.11 -18.32
C LYS A 94 -10.46 -12.40 -17.48
N SER A 95 -9.21 -12.77 -17.12
CA SER A 95 -8.91 -14.00 -16.38
C SER A 95 -8.66 -13.71 -14.91
N ARG A 96 -9.53 -14.22 -14.04
CA ARG A 96 -9.36 -14.13 -12.58
C ARG A 96 -8.09 -14.80 -12.07
N ILE A 97 -7.65 -15.88 -12.72
CA ILE A 97 -6.43 -16.58 -12.31
C ILE A 97 -5.20 -15.69 -12.55
N VAL A 98 -5.12 -15.05 -13.73
CA VAL A 98 -4.03 -14.12 -14.06
C VAL A 98 -4.05 -12.89 -13.13
N GLU A 99 -5.22 -12.37 -12.83
CA GLU A 99 -5.41 -11.26 -11.90
C GLU A 99 -4.82 -11.60 -10.52
N TRP A 100 -5.23 -12.71 -9.90
CA TRP A 100 -4.74 -13.13 -8.60
C TRP A 100 -3.25 -13.45 -8.59
N PHE A 101 -2.76 -14.09 -9.65
CA PHE A 101 -1.33 -14.35 -9.79
C PHE A 101 -0.51 -13.06 -9.81
N LEU A 102 -0.93 -12.04 -10.57
CA LEU A 102 -0.25 -10.75 -10.63
C LEU A 102 -0.31 -10.01 -9.29
N LYS A 103 -1.46 -10.01 -8.61
CA LYS A 103 -1.63 -9.40 -7.29
C LYS A 103 -0.67 -10.02 -6.26
N LEU A 104 -0.63 -11.35 -6.19
CA LEU A 104 0.27 -12.07 -5.29
C LEU A 104 1.74 -11.87 -5.66
N ALA A 105 2.09 -11.87 -6.94
CA ALA A 105 3.46 -11.63 -7.40
C ALA A 105 3.95 -10.24 -6.98
N VAL A 106 3.14 -9.19 -7.18
CA VAL A 106 3.47 -7.82 -6.78
C VAL A 106 3.61 -7.72 -5.26
N PHE A 107 2.70 -8.33 -4.51
CA PHE A 107 2.77 -8.32 -3.04
C PHE A 107 4.03 -8.99 -2.52
N ASN A 108 4.33 -10.21 -2.98
CA ASN A 108 5.52 -10.93 -2.53
C ASN A 108 6.82 -10.21 -2.96
N ALA A 109 6.86 -9.63 -4.17
CA ALA A 109 7.99 -8.80 -4.59
C ALA A 109 8.17 -7.57 -3.69
N ALA A 110 7.08 -6.90 -3.29
CA ALA A 110 7.11 -5.76 -2.39
C ALA A 110 7.60 -6.16 -0.98
N ILE A 111 7.12 -7.27 -0.41
CA ILE A 111 7.59 -7.77 0.89
C ILE A 111 9.09 -8.08 0.85
N ILE A 112 9.56 -8.77 -0.19
CA ILE A 112 10.98 -9.09 -0.34
C ILE A 112 11.81 -7.80 -0.44
N ALA A 113 11.33 -6.80 -1.19
CA ALA A 113 12.00 -5.51 -1.30
C ALA A 113 12.07 -4.77 0.04
N VAL A 114 10.92 -4.70 0.77
CA VAL A 114 10.86 -4.08 2.11
C VAL A 114 11.83 -4.78 3.06
N TYR A 115 11.78 -6.11 3.08
CA TYR A 115 12.67 -6.90 3.93
C TYR A 115 14.16 -6.66 3.60
N ALA A 116 14.54 -6.68 2.32
CA ALA A 116 15.92 -6.45 1.90
C ALA A 116 16.42 -5.04 2.28
N VAL A 117 15.55 -4.03 2.18
CA VAL A 117 15.88 -2.66 2.60
C VAL A 117 16.01 -2.58 4.12
N PHE A 118 15.08 -3.20 4.85
CA PHE A 118 15.07 -3.20 6.32
C PHE A 118 16.30 -3.90 6.89
N ALA A 119 16.62 -5.09 6.39
CA ALA A 119 17.79 -5.85 6.79
C ALA A 119 19.10 -5.08 6.57
N ARG A 120 19.21 -4.34 5.45
CA ARG A 120 20.39 -3.53 5.14
C ARG A 120 20.50 -2.27 5.99
N LEU A 121 19.40 -1.62 6.31
CA LEU A 121 19.41 -0.34 7.05
C LEU A 121 19.53 -0.54 8.56
N PHE A 122 18.93 -1.59 9.09
CA PHE A 122 18.82 -1.81 10.54
C PHE A 122 19.66 -3.01 11.02
N GLY A 123 20.28 -3.77 10.11
CA GLY A 123 21.13 -4.93 10.47
C GLY A 123 20.36 -6.06 11.16
N VAL A 124 19.02 -6.06 11.04
CA VAL A 124 18.16 -7.07 11.67
C VAL A 124 18.21 -8.35 10.84
N SER A 125 18.78 -9.42 11.40
CA SER A 125 18.69 -10.75 10.82
C SER A 125 17.47 -11.48 11.42
N LEU A 126 16.74 -12.21 10.58
CA LEU A 126 15.61 -13.06 11.05
C LEU A 126 16.05 -14.17 12.02
N GLU A 127 17.35 -14.39 12.14
CA GLU A 127 17.94 -15.36 13.08
C GLU A 127 17.69 -15.01 14.56
N GLU A 128 17.34 -13.75 14.86
CA GLU A 128 17.03 -13.31 16.22
C GLU A 128 15.66 -13.79 16.73
N PHE A 129 14.82 -14.39 15.88
CA PHE A 129 13.49 -14.92 16.28
C PHE A 129 13.53 -16.33 16.90
N GLY A 130 14.66 -16.79 17.42
CA GLY A 130 14.80 -18.01 18.22
C GLY A 130 14.56 -19.32 17.46
N GLU A 131 14.09 -20.37 18.16
CA GLU A 131 13.90 -21.72 17.59
C GLU A 131 12.91 -21.78 16.40
N LEU A 132 12.07 -20.79 16.22
CA LEU A 132 11.22 -20.60 15.03
C LEU A 132 12.00 -20.07 13.82
N GLY A 133 13.26 -19.64 14.00
CA GLY A 133 14.09 -18.96 13.00
C GLY A 133 14.19 -19.67 11.64
N LYS A 134 14.19 -20.99 11.63
CA LYS A 134 14.30 -21.80 10.40
C LYS A 134 13.04 -21.80 9.55
N TYR A 135 11.87 -21.52 10.13
CA TYR A 135 10.57 -21.49 9.46
C TYR A 135 9.90 -20.10 9.53
N SER A 136 10.51 -19.14 10.24
CA SER A 136 9.93 -17.80 10.45
C SER A 136 9.66 -17.07 9.15
N GLU A 137 10.54 -17.21 8.15
CA GLU A 137 10.36 -16.59 6.83
C GLU A 137 9.10 -17.11 6.12
N TYR A 138 8.88 -18.41 6.15
CA TYR A 138 7.70 -19.03 5.52
C TYR A 138 6.41 -18.68 6.25
N ILE A 139 6.43 -18.66 7.58
CA ILE A 139 5.29 -18.27 8.42
C ILE A 139 4.97 -16.80 8.19
N PHE A 140 5.98 -15.93 8.14
CA PHE A 140 5.81 -14.50 7.88
C PHE A 140 5.22 -14.25 6.48
N LEU A 141 5.72 -14.94 5.45
CA LEU A 141 5.18 -14.85 4.10
C LEU A 141 3.74 -15.34 4.02
N LEU A 142 3.41 -16.45 4.70
CA LEU A 142 2.06 -17.01 4.70
C LEU A 142 1.07 -16.07 5.40
N LEU A 143 1.42 -15.54 6.58
CA LEU A 143 0.62 -14.55 7.29
C LEU A 143 0.48 -13.26 6.49
N GLY A 144 1.58 -12.78 5.89
CA GLY A 144 1.57 -11.62 5.02
C GLY A 144 0.61 -11.78 3.83
N ASN A 145 0.63 -12.93 3.17
CA ASN A 145 -0.30 -13.21 2.08
C ASN A 145 -1.76 -13.28 2.54
N ALA A 146 -2.04 -13.81 3.74
CA ALA A 146 -3.39 -13.78 4.32
C ALA A 146 -3.87 -12.35 4.59
N VAL A 147 -3.03 -11.50 5.19
CA VAL A 147 -3.30 -10.07 5.42
C VAL A 147 -3.49 -9.34 4.10
N PHE A 148 -2.69 -9.66 3.09
CA PHE A 148 -2.83 -9.10 1.75
C PHE A 148 -4.20 -9.40 1.13
N VAL A 149 -4.68 -10.64 1.21
CA VAL A 149 -6.01 -11.01 0.70
C VAL A 149 -7.10 -10.22 1.42
N LEU A 150 -7.00 -10.05 2.74
CA LEU A 150 -7.93 -9.21 3.51
C LEU A 150 -7.87 -7.74 3.05
N TYR A 151 -6.68 -7.22 2.80
CA TYR A 151 -6.52 -5.86 2.28
C TYR A 151 -7.12 -5.71 0.88
N ASP A 152 -6.90 -6.66 -0.04
CA ASP A 152 -7.51 -6.63 -1.39
C ASP A 152 -9.04 -6.61 -1.32
N ILE A 153 -9.63 -7.41 -0.44
CA ILE A 153 -11.08 -7.42 -0.18
C ILE A 153 -11.53 -6.08 0.41
N ALA A 154 -10.79 -5.51 1.36
CA ALA A 154 -11.10 -4.22 1.96
C ALA A 154 -11.10 -3.10 0.92
N VAL A 155 -10.07 -3.03 0.06
CA VAL A 155 -10.00 -2.06 -1.05
C VAL A 155 -11.19 -2.23 -2.00
N SER A 156 -11.54 -3.47 -2.36
CA SER A 156 -12.70 -3.76 -3.24
C SER A 156 -14.02 -3.30 -2.62
N ARG A 157 -14.24 -3.62 -1.36
CA ARG A 157 -15.48 -3.23 -0.64
C ARG A 157 -15.56 -1.72 -0.44
N SER A 158 -14.46 -1.08 -0.04
CA SER A 158 -14.40 0.37 0.11
C SER A 158 -14.67 1.10 -1.20
N ALA A 159 -14.11 0.60 -2.33
CA ALA A 159 -14.39 1.13 -3.66
C ALA A 159 -15.88 0.97 -4.03
N ALA A 160 -16.46 -0.21 -3.78
CA ALA A 160 -17.88 -0.44 -4.05
C ALA A 160 -18.79 0.48 -3.23
N VAL A 161 -18.54 0.60 -1.93
CA VAL A 161 -19.32 1.52 -1.06
C VAL A 161 -19.20 2.96 -1.55
N TYR A 162 -17.98 3.41 -1.88
CA TYR A 162 -17.75 4.76 -2.38
C TYR A 162 -18.50 5.05 -3.69
N MET A 163 -18.54 4.09 -4.62
CA MET A 163 -19.24 4.25 -5.90
C MET A 163 -20.78 4.21 -5.77
N HIS A 164 -21.31 3.70 -4.67
CA HIS A 164 -22.75 3.65 -4.40
C HIS A 164 -23.27 4.84 -3.56
N MET A 165 -22.38 5.71 -3.08
CA MET A 165 -22.73 6.98 -2.41
C MET A 165 -22.97 8.10 -3.42
#